data_3f9422b000b71c72eb92091b630485ad
#
_entry.id   3f9422b000b71c72eb92091b630485ad
#
_cell.length_a   1.000
_cell.length_b   1.000
_cell.length_c   1.000
_cell.angle_alpha   90.00
_cell.angle_beta   90.00
_cell.angle_gamma   90.00
#
_symmetry.space_group_name_H-M   'P 1'
#
loop_
_entity.id
_entity.type
_entity.pdbx_description
1 polymer ?
#
loop_
_entity_poly.entity_id
_entity_poly.type
_entity_poly.pdbx_seq_one_letter_code
_entity_poly.pdbx_strand_id
1 'polypeptide(L)'
;MARVVVTGGAGFVGSRLVRRLVERGDEVVVVDAASGIRALEGIDTAVVPVDVRDRDRLARTINQGVDLVYHLAAVVGVDQYLACPLDVIDVNFTGTRNVLELAARADARVVVASTSEVFGKNSAVPWSEEADRVLGPTAADRWSYATSKALAEHLTLAFGRRHGLAATIVRYFNAYGPGQRPAYVVSRSIHRALNGKPLVVYDGGKQTRCFTYVEDIVDGTLCAADDEKAVGETFNLGSMVETTVREVVTEIGELCGFDGELVPIDTAERLSPGYQDLQRRIPDTAKAAALLNWTAATTLRDGLARTIAWARNNPWWLALADSGASARPADDRPGGERRAS
;
A
#
# COMPACT_ATOMS: atom_id res chain seq x y z
N MET A 1 -11.94 23.82 3.76
CA MET A 1 -12.71 22.80 3.02
C MET A 1 -12.10 22.74 1.63
N ALA A 2 -11.33 21.69 1.39
CA ALA A 2 -10.68 21.46 0.11
C ALA A 2 -11.48 20.39 -0.68
N ARG A 3 -11.43 20.46 -2.02
CA ARG A 3 -11.97 19.42 -2.88
C ARG A 3 -10.88 18.41 -3.19
N VAL A 4 -11.01 17.22 -2.64
CA VAL A 4 -9.98 16.19 -2.62
C VAL A 4 -10.42 14.97 -3.43
N VAL A 5 -9.53 14.49 -4.30
CA VAL A 5 -9.70 13.21 -5.00
C VAL A 5 -8.75 12.17 -4.40
N VAL A 6 -9.28 11.00 -4.02
CA VAL A 6 -8.48 9.87 -3.53
C VAL A 6 -8.61 8.69 -4.49
N THR A 7 -7.59 8.43 -5.30
CA THR A 7 -7.55 7.21 -6.13
C THR A 7 -7.08 6.04 -5.30
N GLY A 8 -7.73 4.88 -5.43
CA GLY A 8 -7.51 3.75 -4.53
C GLY A 8 -8.10 3.96 -3.14
N GLY A 9 -9.10 4.85 -3.04
CA GLY A 9 -9.70 5.25 -1.76
C GLY A 9 -10.53 4.15 -1.10
N ALA A 10 -10.97 3.12 -1.81
CA ALA A 10 -11.61 1.93 -1.23
C ALA A 10 -10.60 0.88 -0.73
N GLY A 11 -9.30 1.11 -0.92
CA GLY A 11 -8.22 0.24 -0.46
C GLY A 11 -7.96 0.35 1.06
N PHE A 12 -6.99 -0.45 1.54
CA PHE A 12 -6.64 -0.54 2.96
C PHE A 12 -6.21 0.81 3.57
N VAL A 13 -5.22 1.48 3.00
CA VAL A 13 -4.77 2.81 3.46
C VAL A 13 -5.77 3.88 3.03
N GLY A 14 -6.27 3.80 1.79
CA GLY A 14 -7.16 4.78 1.19
C GLY A 14 -8.43 5.01 1.99
N SER A 15 -9.11 3.96 2.46
CA SER A 15 -10.34 4.08 3.22
C SER A 15 -10.16 4.79 4.58
N ARG A 16 -8.99 4.62 5.21
CA ARG A 16 -8.63 5.35 6.42
C ARG A 16 -8.39 6.82 6.13
N LEU A 17 -7.62 7.10 5.08
CA LEU A 17 -7.38 8.46 4.63
C LEU A 17 -8.68 9.19 4.27
N VAL A 18 -9.57 8.55 3.50
CA VAL A 18 -10.89 9.09 3.14
C VAL A 18 -11.70 9.45 4.39
N ARG A 19 -11.75 8.55 5.39
CA ARG A 19 -12.43 8.82 6.66
C ARG A 19 -11.88 10.08 7.34
N ARG A 20 -10.56 10.18 7.47
CA ARG A 20 -9.90 11.33 8.13
C ARG A 20 -10.14 12.64 7.39
N LEU A 21 -10.16 12.62 6.05
CA LEU A 21 -10.44 13.79 5.22
C LEU A 21 -11.89 14.26 5.38
N VAL A 22 -12.87 13.33 5.36
CA VAL A 22 -14.28 13.65 5.59
C VAL A 22 -14.50 14.18 7.01
N GLU A 23 -13.90 13.55 8.03
CA GLU A 23 -13.95 14.03 9.42
C GLU A 23 -13.31 15.43 9.59
N ARG A 24 -12.32 15.76 8.76
CA ARG A 24 -11.71 17.10 8.69
C ARG A 24 -12.63 18.14 8.01
N GLY A 25 -13.69 17.70 7.33
CA GLY A 25 -14.64 18.55 6.62
C GLY A 25 -14.29 18.83 5.16
N ASP A 26 -13.43 18.01 4.54
CA ASP A 26 -13.11 18.12 3.11
C ASP A 26 -14.19 17.48 2.24
N GLU A 27 -14.39 18.03 1.03
CA GLU A 27 -15.22 17.41 -0.01
C GLU A 27 -14.39 16.31 -0.70
N VAL A 28 -14.67 15.05 -0.38
CA VAL A 28 -13.89 13.91 -0.86
C VAL A 28 -14.61 13.17 -1.97
N VAL A 29 -13.90 12.90 -3.07
CA VAL A 29 -14.34 12.00 -4.13
C VAL A 29 -13.36 10.84 -4.23
N VAL A 30 -13.85 9.62 -4.07
CA VAL A 30 -13.08 8.40 -4.22
C VAL A 30 -13.14 7.91 -5.67
N VAL A 31 -11.97 7.60 -6.25
CA VAL A 31 -11.84 6.89 -7.53
C VAL A 31 -11.24 5.53 -7.26
N ASP A 32 -11.97 4.46 -7.57
CA ASP A 32 -11.49 3.10 -7.37
C ASP A 32 -12.05 2.16 -8.45
N ALA A 33 -11.24 1.24 -8.94
CA ALA A 33 -11.69 0.24 -9.92
C ALA A 33 -12.46 -0.92 -9.27
N ALA A 34 -12.31 -1.09 -7.95
CA ALA A 34 -12.95 -2.16 -7.21
C ALA A 34 -14.41 -1.81 -6.87
N SER A 35 -15.28 -2.80 -7.01
CA SER A 35 -16.68 -2.72 -6.54
C SER A 35 -16.82 -2.87 -5.02
N GLY A 36 -15.72 -3.05 -4.29
CA GLY A 36 -15.68 -3.35 -2.85
C GLY A 36 -15.79 -2.12 -1.95
N ILE A 37 -16.94 -1.45 -1.95
CA ILE A 37 -17.20 -0.20 -1.21
C ILE A 37 -17.32 -0.43 0.32
N ARG A 38 -17.30 -1.68 0.79
CA ARG A 38 -17.48 -1.99 2.23
C ARG A 38 -16.53 -1.22 3.16
N ALA A 39 -15.31 -0.97 2.72
CA ALA A 39 -14.33 -0.19 3.50
C ALA A 39 -14.74 1.27 3.71
N LEU A 40 -15.70 1.76 2.90
CA LEU A 40 -16.24 3.12 2.93
C LEU A 40 -17.66 3.19 3.53
N GLU A 41 -18.21 2.07 4.01
CA GLU A 41 -19.53 2.07 4.64
C GLU A 41 -19.57 3.07 5.81
N GLY A 42 -20.62 3.91 5.84
CA GLY A 42 -20.80 4.94 6.85
C GLY A 42 -19.90 6.18 6.70
N ILE A 43 -19.20 6.33 5.58
CA ILE A 43 -18.45 7.54 5.24
C ILE A 43 -19.24 8.28 4.15
N ASP A 44 -19.52 9.56 4.40
CA ASP A 44 -20.22 10.42 3.43
C ASP A 44 -19.24 10.88 2.33
N THR A 45 -19.12 10.09 1.28
CA THR A 45 -18.23 10.34 0.15
C THR A 45 -18.79 9.80 -1.15
N ALA A 46 -18.55 10.50 -2.24
CA ALA A 46 -18.86 10.02 -3.58
C ALA A 46 -17.82 9.00 -4.05
N VAL A 47 -18.28 7.86 -4.58
CA VAL A 47 -17.39 6.83 -5.16
C VAL A 47 -17.63 6.74 -6.66
N VAL A 48 -16.57 6.94 -7.43
CA VAL A 48 -16.57 6.87 -8.90
C VAL A 48 -15.83 5.59 -9.33
N PRO A 49 -16.54 4.60 -9.90
CA PRO A 49 -15.92 3.33 -10.31
C PRO A 49 -15.17 3.51 -11.63
N VAL A 50 -13.89 3.89 -11.53
CA VAL A 50 -13.01 4.16 -12.68
C VAL A 50 -11.65 3.53 -12.45
N ASP A 51 -11.15 2.82 -13.46
CA ASP A 51 -9.76 2.40 -13.53
C ASP A 51 -8.88 3.62 -13.87
N VAL A 52 -7.81 3.84 -13.13
CA VAL A 52 -6.88 4.97 -13.34
C VAL A 52 -6.21 4.95 -14.73
N ARG A 53 -6.26 3.83 -15.43
CA ARG A 53 -5.81 3.72 -16.82
C ARG A 53 -6.76 4.37 -17.82
N ASP A 54 -8.05 4.49 -17.47
CA ASP A 54 -9.07 5.17 -18.30
C ASP A 54 -9.00 6.68 -18.08
N ARG A 55 -8.11 7.31 -18.85
CA ARG A 55 -7.80 8.73 -18.71
C ARG A 55 -9.03 9.62 -18.95
N ASP A 56 -9.88 9.27 -19.92
CA ASP A 56 -11.02 10.12 -20.30
C ASP A 56 -12.11 10.10 -19.22
N ARG A 57 -12.36 8.95 -18.60
CA ARG A 57 -13.27 8.86 -17.46
C ARG A 57 -12.67 9.53 -16.22
N LEU A 58 -11.38 9.33 -15.95
CA LEU A 58 -10.68 9.95 -14.84
C LEU A 58 -10.70 11.48 -14.92
N ALA A 59 -10.58 12.04 -16.14
CA ALA A 59 -10.62 13.49 -16.39
C ALA A 59 -11.95 14.17 -15.98
N ARG A 60 -13.04 13.40 -15.86
CA ARG A 60 -14.32 13.92 -15.37
C ARG A 60 -14.29 14.19 -13.87
N THR A 61 -13.40 13.50 -13.15
CA THR A 61 -13.25 13.61 -11.69
C THR A 61 -12.07 14.50 -11.31
N ILE A 62 -10.90 14.31 -11.95
CA ILE A 62 -9.73 15.17 -11.77
C ILE A 62 -9.80 16.29 -12.82
N ASN A 63 -10.40 17.43 -12.44
CA ASN A 63 -10.64 18.59 -13.31
C ASN A 63 -10.42 19.88 -12.52
N GLN A 64 -10.64 21.03 -13.18
CA GLN A 64 -10.57 22.34 -12.53
C GLN A 64 -11.46 22.40 -11.28
N GLY A 65 -10.93 22.94 -10.19
CA GLY A 65 -11.59 23.01 -8.90
C GLY A 65 -11.25 21.83 -7.96
N VAL A 66 -10.40 20.88 -8.39
CA VAL A 66 -9.77 19.92 -7.47
C VAL A 66 -8.52 20.57 -6.89
N ASP A 67 -8.44 20.64 -5.56
CA ASP A 67 -7.30 21.23 -4.86
C ASP A 67 -6.16 20.22 -4.64
N LEU A 68 -6.54 18.95 -4.37
CA LEU A 68 -5.58 17.93 -3.95
C LEU A 68 -5.97 16.56 -4.47
N VAL A 69 -4.99 15.81 -4.96
CA VAL A 69 -5.14 14.40 -5.34
C VAL A 69 -4.22 13.52 -4.49
N TYR A 70 -4.79 12.58 -3.75
CA TYR A 70 -4.03 11.47 -3.17
C TYR A 70 -4.06 10.29 -4.14
N HIS A 71 -2.90 9.95 -4.70
CA HIS A 71 -2.79 8.84 -5.64
C HIS A 71 -2.29 7.58 -4.93
N LEU A 72 -3.24 6.75 -4.44
CA LEU A 72 -2.97 5.48 -3.79
C LEU A 72 -3.34 4.27 -4.66
N ALA A 73 -4.02 4.48 -5.78
CA ALA A 73 -4.38 3.41 -6.69
C ALA A 73 -3.13 2.70 -7.22
N ALA A 74 -3.03 1.40 -6.95
CA ALA A 74 -1.93 0.56 -7.38
C ALA A 74 -2.33 -0.92 -7.30
N VAL A 75 -1.71 -1.77 -8.12
CA VAL A 75 -1.75 -3.22 -7.91
C VAL A 75 -0.58 -3.59 -7.00
N VAL A 76 -0.90 -4.14 -5.82
CA VAL A 76 0.06 -4.41 -4.72
C VAL A 76 -0.10 -5.83 -4.19
N GLY A 77 1.02 -6.48 -3.91
CA GLY A 77 1.09 -7.78 -3.25
C GLY A 77 1.88 -8.80 -4.04
N VAL A 78 2.60 -9.68 -3.31
CA VAL A 78 3.44 -10.74 -3.89
C VAL A 78 2.64 -11.62 -4.84
N ASP A 79 1.43 -11.98 -4.43
CA ASP A 79 0.49 -12.77 -5.21
C ASP A 79 0.11 -12.09 -6.54
N GLN A 80 -0.01 -10.76 -6.54
CA GLN A 80 -0.41 -10.00 -7.72
C GLN A 80 0.71 -9.90 -8.76
N TYR A 81 1.92 -9.52 -8.36
CA TYR A 81 3.01 -9.37 -9.33
C TYR A 81 3.54 -10.72 -9.85
N LEU A 82 3.31 -11.82 -9.14
CA LEU A 82 3.59 -13.15 -9.67
C LEU A 82 2.48 -13.65 -10.60
N ALA A 83 1.21 -13.31 -10.34
CA ALA A 83 0.08 -13.76 -11.16
C ALA A 83 -0.19 -12.86 -12.38
N CYS A 84 -0.01 -11.55 -12.26
CA CYS A 84 -0.41 -10.56 -13.24
C CYS A 84 0.61 -9.41 -13.37
N PRO A 85 1.87 -9.67 -13.74
CA PRO A 85 2.92 -8.64 -13.78
C PRO A 85 2.61 -7.50 -14.78
N LEU A 86 1.90 -7.77 -15.86
CA LEU A 86 1.47 -6.75 -16.82
C LEU A 86 0.51 -5.75 -16.20
N ASP A 87 -0.50 -6.21 -15.46
CA ASP A 87 -1.43 -5.32 -14.77
C ASP A 87 -0.73 -4.47 -13.71
N VAL A 88 0.25 -5.06 -13.00
CA VAL A 88 1.07 -4.33 -12.02
C VAL A 88 1.82 -3.18 -12.68
N ILE A 89 2.48 -3.43 -13.82
CA ILE A 89 3.24 -2.41 -14.54
C ILE A 89 2.29 -1.35 -15.07
N ASP A 90 1.23 -1.75 -15.75
CA ASP A 90 0.34 -0.84 -16.46
C ASP A 90 -0.48 0.05 -15.51
N VAL A 91 -1.09 -0.53 -14.48
CA VAL A 91 -1.84 0.26 -13.49
C VAL A 91 -0.91 1.23 -12.76
N ASN A 92 0.25 0.76 -12.30
CA ASN A 92 1.15 1.58 -11.50
C ASN A 92 1.84 2.68 -12.32
N PHE A 93 2.14 2.45 -13.60
CA PHE A 93 2.82 3.44 -14.44
C PHE A 93 1.82 4.29 -15.24
N THR A 94 0.97 3.68 -16.07
CA THR A 94 0.00 4.41 -16.90
C THR A 94 -1.01 5.15 -16.02
N GLY A 95 -1.50 4.51 -14.94
CA GLY A 95 -2.40 5.15 -13.99
C GLY A 95 -1.76 6.36 -13.32
N THR A 96 -0.52 6.25 -12.83
CA THR A 96 0.21 7.39 -12.25
C THR A 96 0.38 8.50 -13.29
N ARG A 97 0.77 8.18 -14.51
CA ARG A 97 0.92 9.18 -15.58
C ARG A 97 -0.37 9.95 -15.83
N ASN A 98 -1.50 9.25 -15.96
CA ASN A 98 -2.79 9.87 -16.17
C ASN A 98 -3.17 10.82 -15.03
N VAL A 99 -2.97 10.41 -13.78
CA VAL A 99 -3.23 11.24 -12.61
C VAL A 99 -2.36 12.50 -12.63
N LEU A 100 -1.06 12.38 -12.86
CA LEU A 100 -0.14 13.53 -12.89
C LEU A 100 -0.47 14.51 -14.03
N GLU A 101 -0.80 14.00 -15.23
CA GLU A 101 -1.22 14.83 -16.35
C GLU A 101 -2.49 15.62 -16.07
N LEU A 102 -3.49 14.98 -15.45
CA LEU A 102 -4.77 15.62 -15.14
C LEU A 102 -4.62 16.59 -13.97
N ALA A 103 -3.88 16.24 -12.92
CA ALA A 103 -3.61 17.12 -11.80
C ALA A 103 -2.83 18.38 -12.24
N ALA A 104 -1.82 18.23 -13.11
CA ALA A 104 -1.10 19.37 -13.66
C ALA A 104 -2.00 20.30 -14.49
N ARG A 105 -3.01 19.79 -15.19
CA ARG A 105 -3.99 20.60 -15.92
C ARG A 105 -5.00 21.29 -15.02
N ALA A 106 -5.31 20.65 -13.88
CA ALA A 106 -6.22 21.17 -12.86
C ALA A 106 -5.56 22.17 -11.90
N ASP A 107 -4.24 22.33 -11.96
CA ASP A 107 -3.41 23.04 -10.98
C ASP A 107 -3.58 22.49 -9.56
N ALA A 108 -3.79 21.17 -9.46
CA ALA A 108 -4.01 20.47 -8.21
C ALA A 108 -2.69 19.93 -7.64
N ARG A 109 -2.52 20.01 -6.32
CA ARG A 109 -1.43 19.33 -5.61
C ARG A 109 -1.60 17.81 -5.67
N VAL A 110 -0.50 17.06 -5.67
CA VAL A 110 -0.55 15.58 -5.70
C VAL A 110 0.33 14.97 -4.62
N VAL A 111 -0.22 14.02 -3.85
CA VAL A 111 0.56 13.11 -3.01
C VAL A 111 0.55 11.72 -3.63
N VAL A 112 1.71 11.21 -4.01
CA VAL A 112 1.87 9.91 -4.65
C VAL A 112 2.35 8.87 -3.66
N ALA A 113 1.56 7.83 -3.43
CA ALA A 113 1.96 6.70 -2.61
C ALA A 113 2.97 5.81 -3.36
N SER A 114 4.15 5.67 -2.79
CA SER A 114 5.21 4.75 -3.18
C SER A 114 5.45 3.69 -2.09
N THR A 115 6.57 3.03 -2.11
CA THR A 115 6.82 1.84 -1.30
C THR A 115 8.30 1.69 -0.94
N SER A 116 8.58 1.06 0.19
CA SER A 116 9.93 0.60 0.55
C SER A 116 10.51 -0.43 -0.43
N GLU A 117 9.69 -1.05 -1.27
CA GLU A 117 10.15 -2.00 -2.29
C GLU A 117 11.07 -1.36 -3.35
N VAL A 118 11.03 -0.04 -3.53
CA VAL A 118 11.90 0.67 -4.49
C VAL A 118 13.38 0.51 -4.19
N PHE A 119 13.76 0.29 -2.94
CA PHE A 119 15.15 0.06 -2.54
C PHE A 119 15.67 -1.33 -2.96
N GLY A 120 14.77 -2.26 -3.24
CA GLY A 120 15.12 -3.60 -3.70
C GLY A 120 16.01 -4.34 -2.71
N LYS A 121 17.17 -4.85 -3.20
CA LYS A 121 18.14 -5.64 -2.46
C LYS A 121 19.25 -4.79 -1.81
N ASN A 122 19.09 -3.50 -1.68
CA ASN A 122 20.08 -2.67 -1.01
C ASN A 122 20.28 -3.16 0.43
N SER A 123 21.49 -3.54 0.79
CA SER A 123 21.84 -4.07 2.12
C SER A 123 22.23 -2.98 3.13
N ALA A 124 22.43 -1.74 2.66
CA ALA A 124 22.86 -0.60 3.48
C ALA A 124 21.67 0.03 4.22
N VAL A 125 21.14 -0.65 5.22
CA VAL A 125 20.06 -0.13 6.08
C VAL A 125 20.64 0.64 7.28
N PRO A 126 19.93 1.66 7.83
CA PRO A 126 18.59 2.14 7.43
C PRO A 126 18.62 2.90 6.10
N TRP A 127 17.54 2.82 5.31
CA TRP A 127 17.43 3.49 4.02
C TRP A 127 16.92 4.91 4.18
N SER A 128 17.77 5.89 3.85
CA SER A 128 17.32 7.26 3.62
C SER A 128 16.60 7.38 2.27
N GLU A 129 15.93 8.48 2.02
CA GLU A 129 15.25 8.73 0.75
C GLU A 129 16.23 8.75 -0.44
N GLU A 130 17.50 9.12 -0.19
CA GLU A 130 18.58 9.19 -1.19
C GLU A 130 19.34 7.87 -1.37
N ALA A 131 19.00 6.83 -0.60
CA ALA A 131 19.70 5.54 -0.68
C ALA A 131 19.55 4.88 -2.06
N ASP A 132 20.60 4.23 -2.52
CA ASP A 132 20.64 3.52 -3.79
C ASP A 132 19.57 2.42 -3.88
N ARG A 133 19.12 2.16 -5.10
CA ARG A 133 18.20 1.08 -5.44
C ARG A 133 18.94 -0.05 -6.11
N VAL A 134 18.84 -1.26 -5.54
CA VAL A 134 19.50 -2.46 -6.06
C VAL A 134 18.42 -3.48 -6.40
N LEU A 135 18.03 -3.58 -7.67
CA LEU A 135 17.02 -4.53 -8.13
C LEU A 135 17.68 -5.80 -8.70
N GLY A 136 16.90 -6.87 -8.75
CA GLY A 136 17.31 -8.12 -9.39
C GLY A 136 17.11 -8.10 -10.90
N PRO A 137 17.34 -9.26 -11.57
CA PRO A 137 17.19 -9.37 -13.02
C PRO A 137 15.74 -9.13 -13.44
N THR A 138 15.55 -8.51 -14.61
CA THR A 138 14.22 -8.21 -15.16
C THR A 138 13.39 -9.44 -15.51
N ALA A 139 14.03 -10.59 -15.65
CA ALA A 139 13.34 -11.89 -15.85
C ALA A 139 12.62 -12.38 -14.56
N ALA A 140 12.88 -11.77 -13.40
CA ALA A 140 12.21 -12.12 -12.16
C ALA A 140 11.04 -11.17 -11.90
N ASP A 141 9.80 -11.64 -12.05
CA ASP A 141 8.56 -10.86 -11.87
C ASP A 141 8.47 -10.21 -10.49
N ARG A 142 9.19 -10.74 -9.51
CA ARG A 142 9.36 -10.14 -8.18
C ARG A 142 9.70 -8.65 -8.22
N TRP A 143 10.45 -8.21 -9.23
CA TRP A 143 10.94 -6.83 -9.32
C TRP A 143 10.06 -5.90 -10.15
N SER A 144 9.02 -6.42 -10.81
CA SER A 144 8.11 -5.62 -11.63
C SER A 144 7.41 -4.52 -10.84
N TYR A 145 6.93 -4.85 -9.64
CA TYR A 145 6.31 -3.88 -8.72
C TYR A 145 7.29 -2.79 -8.29
N ALA A 146 8.46 -3.17 -7.78
CA ALA A 146 9.49 -2.21 -7.36
C ALA A 146 9.92 -1.29 -8.50
N THR A 147 10.10 -1.85 -9.70
CA THR A 147 10.47 -1.10 -10.91
C THR A 147 9.36 -0.14 -11.33
N SER A 148 8.09 -0.58 -11.37
CA SER A 148 6.96 0.26 -11.76
C SER A 148 6.77 1.45 -10.79
N LYS A 149 6.91 1.22 -9.49
CA LYS A 149 6.82 2.29 -8.48
C LYS A 149 8.01 3.25 -8.54
N ALA A 150 9.24 2.74 -8.74
CA ALA A 150 10.40 3.57 -8.93
C ALA A 150 10.28 4.46 -10.19
N LEU A 151 9.75 3.91 -11.29
CA LEU A 151 9.49 4.66 -12.49
C LEU A 151 8.40 5.73 -12.27
N ALA A 152 7.35 5.42 -11.50
CA ALA A 152 6.33 6.38 -11.10
C ALA A 152 6.90 7.54 -10.25
N GLU A 153 7.87 7.29 -9.36
CA GLU A 153 8.59 8.35 -8.64
C GLU A 153 9.37 9.26 -9.59
N HIS A 154 10.14 8.68 -10.53
CA HIS A 154 10.86 9.47 -11.54
C HIS A 154 9.90 10.34 -12.36
N LEU A 155 8.76 9.78 -12.75
CA LEU A 155 7.74 10.48 -13.50
C LEU A 155 7.17 11.66 -12.69
N THR A 156 6.84 11.44 -11.41
CA THR A 156 6.32 12.46 -10.50
C THR A 156 7.29 13.65 -10.37
N LEU A 157 8.57 13.37 -10.10
CA LEU A 157 9.59 14.40 -9.99
C LEU A 157 9.83 15.13 -11.33
N ALA A 158 9.72 14.42 -12.46
CA ALA A 158 9.84 15.03 -13.79
C ALA A 158 8.67 15.97 -14.09
N PHE A 159 7.45 15.64 -13.69
CA PHE A 159 6.28 16.53 -13.78
C PHE A 159 6.46 17.77 -12.93
N GLY A 160 6.95 17.66 -11.69
CA GLY A 160 7.30 18.80 -10.86
C GLY A 160 8.26 19.74 -11.57
N ARG A 161 9.39 19.24 -12.06
CA ARG A 161 10.41 20.06 -12.74
C ARG A 161 9.94 20.69 -14.05
N ARG A 162 9.15 19.96 -14.85
CA ARG A 162 8.77 20.40 -16.20
C ARG A 162 7.50 21.23 -16.24
N HIS A 163 6.53 20.89 -15.39
CA HIS A 163 5.19 21.47 -15.43
C HIS A 163 4.85 22.28 -14.17
N GLY A 164 5.77 22.39 -13.21
CA GLY A 164 5.52 23.08 -11.94
C GLY A 164 4.52 22.37 -11.04
N LEU A 165 4.24 21.07 -11.29
CA LEU A 165 3.27 20.32 -10.49
C LEU A 165 3.73 20.25 -9.03
N ALA A 166 2.90 20.73 -8.10
CA ALA A 166 3.12 20.59 -6.68
C ALA A 166 2.89 19.13 -6.26
N ALA A 167 3.95 18.32 -6.25
CA ALA A 167 3.86 16.89 -5.98
C ALA A 167 4.78 16.48 -4.83
N THR A 168 4.29 15.56 -4.00
CA THR A 168 5.04 14.92 -2.89
C THR A 168 4.96 13.42 -3.03
N ILE A 169 6.04 12.71 -2.73
CA ILE A 169 6.09 11.24 -2.76
C ILE A 169 6.19 10.72 -1.33
N VAL A 170 5.38 9.71 -0.98
CA VAL A 170 5.45 9.02 0.32
C VAL A 170 5.72 7.53 0.12
N ARG A 171 6.80 7.01 0.69
CA ARG A 171 7.19 5.60 0.63
C ARG A 171 6.73 4.89 1.90
N TYR A 172 5.74 4.02 1.80
CA TYR A 172 5.23 3.28 2.94
C TYR A 172 6.09 2.06 3.28
N PHE A 173 6.34 1.88 4.59
CA PHE A 173 7.07 0.74 5.13
C PHE A 173 6.14 -0.18 5.92
N ASN A 174 5.89 -1.37 5.38
CA ASN A 174 5.16 -2.49 5.98
C ASN A 174 3.94 -2.08 6.81
N ALA A 175 3.05 -1.28 6.21
CA ALA A 175 1.81 -0.86 6.83
C ALA A 175 0.94 -2.07 7.21
N TYR A 176 0.39 -2.07 8.42
CA TYR A 176 -0.56 -3.07 8.91
C TYR A 176 -1.67 -2.42 9.73
N GLY A 177 -2.79 -3.12 9.90
CA GLY A 177 -3.89 -2.61 10.72
C GLY A 177 -5.26 -3.20 10.35
N PRO A 178 -6.32 -2.68 10.98
CA PRO A 178 -7.69 -3.09 10.73
C PRO A 178 -8.09 -2.97 9.25
N GLY A 179 -8.74 -3.98 8.69
CA GLY A 179 -9.22 -3.99 7.30
C GLY A 179 -8.19 -4.45 6.26
N GLN A 180 -6.93 -4.66 6.62
CA GLN A 180 -5.95 -5.24 5.70
C GLN A 180 -6.37 -6.67 5.32
N ARG A 181 -6.39 -7.01 4.01
CA ARG A 181 -6.72 -8.38 3.56
C ARG A 181 -5.76 -9.40 4.19
N PRO A 182 -6.21 -10.64 4.52
CA PRO A 182 -5.40 -11.65 5.19
C PRO A 182 -4.40 -12.33 4.26
N ALA A 183 -3.60 -11.54 3.55
CA ALA A 183 -2.56 -11.96 2.61
C ALA A 183 -1.15 -11.56 3.06
N TYR A 184 -1.03 -10.66 4.01
CA TYR A 184 0.24 -10.16 4.54
C TYR A 184 0.53 -10.76 5.90
N VAL A 185 1.80 -10.79 6.32
CA VAL A 185 2.22 -11.54 7.52
C VAL A 185 1.39 -11.21 8.75
N VAL A 186 1.17 -9.95 9.08
CA VAL A 186 0.40 -9.55 10.26
C VAL A 186 -1.08 -9.94 10.13
N SER A 187 -1.73 -9.48 9.06
CA SER A 187 -3.17 -9.73 8.86
C SER A 187 -3.48 -11.22 8.69
N ARG A 188 -2.62 -11.98 8.02
CA ARG A 188 -2.76 -13.43 7.87
C ARG A 188 -2.61 -14.15 9.20
N SER A 189 -1.60 -13.78 10.00
CA SER A 189 -1.39 -14.41 11.30
C SER A 189 -2.55 -14.16 12.26
N ILE A 190 -3.06 -12.94 12.34
CA ILE A 190 -4.26 -12.61 13.11
C ILE A 190 -5.47 -13.42 12.62
N HIS A 191 -5.69 -13.45 11.32
CA HIS A 191 -6.81 -14.17 10.71
C HIS A 191 -6.74 -15.68 11.02
N ARG A 192 -5.54 -16.28 10.89
CA ARG A 192 -5.34 -17.70 11.20
C ARG A 192 -5.52 -17.99 12.67
N ALA A 193 -4.91 -17.20 13.56
CA ALA A 193 -5.04 -17.37 15.00
C ALA A 193 -6.51 -17.33 15.45
N LEU A 194 -7.28 -16.31 14.99
CA LEU A 194 -8.69 -16.17 15.36
C LEU A 194 -9.61 -17.24 14.74
N ASN A 195 -9.18 -17.90 13.67
CA ASN A 195 -9.87 -19.03 13.06
C ASN A 195 -9.35 -20.40 13.57
N GLY A 196 -8.50 -20.45 14.59
CA GLY A 196 -7.95 -21.70 15.15
C GLY A 196 -7.03 -22.45 14.18
N LYS A 197 -6.45 -21.78 13.18
CA LYS A 197 -5.55 -22.38 12.18
C LYS A 197 -4.09 -22.22 12.61
N PRO A 198 -3.20 -23.19 12.32
CA PRO A 198 -1.77 -23.08 12.62
C PRO A 198 -1.18 -21.77 12.08
N LEU A 199 -0.32 -21.12 12.84
CA LEU A 199 0.40 -19.94 12.40
C LEU A 199 1.57 -20.33 11.48
N VAL A 200 1.85 -19.53 10.46
CA VAL A 200 2.84 -19.84 9.42
C VAL A 200 4.02 -18.89 9.53
N VAL A 201 5.23 -19.45 9.53
CA VAL A 201 6.48 -18.68 9.56
C VAL A 201 7.35 -19.12 8.39
N TYR A 202 7.59 -18.20 7.44
CA TYR A 202 8.44 -18.45 6.28
C TYR A 202 9.92 -18.37 6.65
N ASP A 203 10.74 -19.30 6.14
CA ASP A 203 12.21 -19.36 6.27
C ASP A 203 12.68 -19.20 7.72
N GLY A 204 11.95 -19.79 8.65
CA GLY A 204 12.24 -19.70 10.08
C GLY A 204 11.97 -18.32 10.71
N GLY A 205 11.50 -17.33 9.95
CA GLY A 205 11.08 -16.01 10.44
C GLY A 205 12.23 -15.13 10.92
N LYS A 206 13.46 -15.36 10.48
CA LYS A 206 14.65 -14.58 10.88
C LYS A 206 14.74 -13.22 10.19
N GLN A 207 14.08 -13.06 9.04
CA GLN A 207 14.01 -11.79 8.33
C GLN A 207 13.31 -10.73 9.18
N THR A 208 13.81 -9.50 9.13
CA THR A 208 13.29 -8.40 9.94
C THR A 208 12.53 -7.37 9.10
N ARG A 209 11.55 -6.75 9.72
CA ARG A 209 10.75 -5.65 9.17
C ARG A 209 10.49 -4.59 10.24
N CYS A 210 10.20 -3.40 9.78
CA CYS A 210 9.67 -2.32 10.61
C CYS A 210 8.18 -2.20 10.30
N PHE A 211 7.34 -2.74 11.17
CA PHE A 211 5.88 -2.74 11.00
C PHE A 211 5.30 -1.42 11.47
N THR A 212 4.50 -0.79 10.61
CA THR A 212 3.92 0.53 10.87
C THR A 212 2.42 0.45 10.93
N TYR A 213 1.83 0.94 12.01
CA TYR A 213 0.38 0.95 12.15
C TYR A 213 -0.25 1.91 11.12
N VAL A 214 -1.38 1.51 10.55
CA VAL A 214 -1.98 2.21 9.40
C VAL A 214 -2.37 3.66 9.69
N GLU A 215 -2.79 3.97 10.93
CA GLU A 215 -3.15 5.35 11.27
C GLU A 215 -1.91 6.26 11.30
N ASP A 216 -0.75 5.76 11.74
CA ASP A 216 0.51 6.53 11.65
C ASP A 216 0.89 6.81 10.19
N ILE A 217 0.67 5.85 9.28
CA ILE A 217 0.86 6.05 7.83
C ILE A 217 -0.08 7.14 7.29
N VAL A 218 -1.34 7.12 7.71
CA VAL A 218 -2.33 8.12 7.30
C VAL A 218 -1.94 9.51 7.83
N ASP A 219 -1.55 9.59 9.10
CA ASP A 219 -1.10 10.85 9.70
C ASP A 219 0.12 11.43 8.96
N GLY A 220 1.13 10.61 8.65
CA GLY A 220 2.29 11.06 7.87
C GLY A 220 1.92 11.48 6.44
N THR A 221 0.93 10.81 5.83
CA THR A 221 0.44 11.16 4.49
C THR A 221 -0.29 12.50 4.50
N LEU A 222 -1.09 12.78 5.54
CA LEU A 222 -1.74 14.08 5.74
C LEU A 222 -0.71 15.18 6.00
N CYS A 223 0.27 14.97 6.89
CA CYS A 223 1.35 15.93 7.13
C CYS A 223 2.11 16.27 5.83
N ALA A 224 2.40 15.26 4.99
CA ALA A 224 3.08 15.46 3.71
C ALA A 224 2.22 16.24 2.68
N ALA A 225 0.90 16.18 2.81
CA ALA A 225 -0.02 16.95 1.96
C ALA A 225 -0.20 18.39 2.42
N ASP A 226 -0.20 18.61 3.74
CA ASP A 226 -0.55 19.91 4.34
C ASP A 226 0.67 20.87 4.43
N ASP A 227 1.91 20.36 4.38
CA ASP A 227 3.11 21.18 4.49
C ASP A 227 3.66 21.57 3.10
N GLU A 228 3.81 22.88 2.86
CA GLU A 228 4.40 23.41 1.62
C GLU A 228 5.88 22.99 1.43
N LYS A 229 6.62 22.73 2.51
CA LYS A 229 8.00 22.23 2.43
C LYS A 229 8.10 20.82 1.86
N ALA A 230 6.97 20.09 1.82
CA ALA A 230 6.92 18.76 1.26
C ALA A 230 6.82 18.74 -0.27
N VAL A 231 6.57 19.88 -0.90
CA VAL A 231 6.47 19.97 -2.37
C VAL A 231 7.83 19.69 -3.01
N GLY A 232 7.86 18.75 -3.95
CA GLY A 232 9.07 18.29 -4.62
C GLY A 232 9.87 17.25 -3.86
N GLU A 233 9.45 16.90 -2.64
CA GLU A 233 10.15 16.01 -1.74
C GLU A 233 9.62 14.58 -1.75
N THR A 234 10.46 13.67 -1.29
CA THR A 234 10.13 12.28 -1.02
C THR A 234 10.32 12.00 0.46
N PHE A 235 9.40 11.26 1.09
CA PHE A 235 9.46 10.89 2.50
C PHE A 235 9.30 9.39 2.70
N ASN A 236 10.14 8.80 3.53
CA ASN A 236 9.93 7.48 4.08
C ASN A 236 8.96 7.58 5.27
N LEU A 237 7.85 6.87 5.20
CA LEU A 237 6.88 6.80 6.31
C LEU A 237 6.87 5.38 6.88
N GLY A 238 7.39 5.25 8.11
CA GLY A 238 7.50 3.96 8.77
C GLY A 238 8.01 4.05 10.21
N SER A 239 7.74 3.01 10.97
CA SER A 239 8.41 2.77 12.24
C SER A 239 9.88 2.41 11.99
N MET A 240 10.79 2.84 12.87
CA MET A 240 12.19 2.43 12.83
C MET A 240 12.48 1.21 13.75
N VAL A 241 11.47 0.69 14.43
CA VAL A 241 11.62 -0.47 15.31
C VAL A 241 11.71 -1.75 14.48
N GLU A 242 12.91 -2.30 14.41
CA GLU A 242 13.19 -3.54 13.70
C GLU A 242 12.73 -4.75 14.52
N THR A 243 11.90 -5.61 13.94
CA THR A 243 11.35 -6.80 14.59
C THR A 243 11.41 -7.98 13.62
N THR A 244 11.78 -9.17 14.11
CA THR A 244 11.75 -10.38 13.28
C THR A 244 10.32 -10.81 12.98
N VAL A 245 10.12 -11.46 11.83
CA VAL A 245 8.80 -12.01 11.49
C VAL A 245 8.35 -13.04 12.52
N ARG A 246 9.28 -13.82 13.09
CA ARG A 246 8.97 -14.79 14.15
C ARG A 246 8.43 -14.10 15.41
N GLU A 247 9.10 -13.05 15.89
CA GLU A 247 8.64 -12.29 17.06
C GLU A 247 7.23 -11.75 16.86
N VAL A 248 6.96 -11.14 15.71
CA VAL A 248 5.62 -10.62 15.39
C VAL A 248 4.55 -11.72 15.36
N VAL A 249 4.84 -12.86 14.75
CA VAL A 249 3.89 -13.98 14.68
C VAL A 249 3.65 -14.57 16.07
N THR A 250 4.69 -14.68 16.90
CA THR A 250 4.58 -15.14 18.30
C THR A 250 3.73 -14.18 19.12
N GLU A 251 4.00 -12.87 19.05
CA GLU A 251 3.23 -11.86 19.76
C GLU A 251 1.75 -11.84 19.36
N ILE A 252 1.45 -12.04 18.08
CA ILE A 252 0.07 -12.20 17.59
C ILE A 252 -0.59 -13.43 18.22
N GLY A 253 0.11 -14.55 18.29
CA GLY A 253 -0.39 -15.76 18.96
C GLY A 253 -0.75 -15.50 20.42
N GLU A 254 0.13 -14.89 21.18
CA GLU A 254 -0.09 -14.51 22.58
C GLU A 254 -1.29 -13.58 22.75
N LEU A 255 -1.39 -12.51 21.96
CA LEU A 255 -2.48 -11.54 22.00
C LEU A 255 -3.83 -12.13 21.58
N CYS A 256 -3.82 -13.12 20.71
CA CYS A 256 -5.03 -13.85 20.30
C CYS A 256 -5.46 -14.91 21.34
N GLY A 257 -4.59 -15.32 22.28
CA GLY A 257 -4.78 -16.48 23.14
C GLY A 257 -4.68 -17.78 22.35
N PHE A 258 -3.84 -17.81 21.32
CA PHE A 258 -3.66 -18.97 20.42
C PHE A 258 -2.58 -19.91 20.99
N ASP A 259 -2.96 -21.15 21.27
CA ASP A 259 -2.12 -22.22 21.81
C ASP A 259 -1.70 -23.26 20.74
N GLY A 260 -1.98 -22.98 19.48
CA GLY A 260 -1.69 -23.89 18.38
C GLY A 260 -0.24 -23.82 17.86
N GLU A 261 0.02 -24.58 16.83
CA GLU A 261 1.35 -24.79 16.27
C GLU A 261 1.84 -23.61 15.41
N LEU A 262 3.16 -23.32 15.46
CA LEU A 262 3.93 -22.49 14.53
C LEU A 262 4.52 -23.39 13.45
N VAL A 263 3.97 -23.35 12.23
CA VAL A 263 4.40 -24.20 11.10
C VAL A 263 5.43 -23.46 10.27
N PRO A 264 6.66 -23.97 10.17
CA PRO A 264 7.66 -23.43 9.25
C PRO A 264 7.29 -23.77 7.80
N ILE A 265 7.45 -22.81 6.90
CA ILE A 265 7.28 -23.00 5.44
C ILE A 265 8.53 -22.52 4.73
N ASP A 266 9.02 -23.30 3.78
CA ASP A 266 10.07 -22.89 2.86
C ASP A 266 9.47 -21.98 1.76
N THR A 267 10.03 -20.79 1.63
CA THR A 267 9.58 -19.81 0.63
C THR A 267 9.81 -20.30 -0.80
N ALA A 268 10.91 -21.01 -1.05
CA ALA A 268 11.23 -21.54 -2.38
C ALA A 268 10.22 -22.60 -2.84
N GLU A 269 9.75 -23.45 -1.92
CA GLU A 269 8.72 -24.45 -2.21
C GLU A 269 7.35 -23.81 -2.46
N ARG A 270 7.02 -22.74 -1.72
CA ARG A 270 5.68 -22.14 -1.73
C ARG A 270 5.46 -21.12 -2.83
N LEU A 271 6.45 -20.26 -3.12
CA LEU A 271 6.32 -19.15 -4.07
C LEU A 271 6.98 -19.47 -5.41
N SER A 272 8.27 -19.67 -5.44
CA SER A 272 9.03 -20.19 -6.58
C SER A 272 10.50 -20.38 -6.17
N PRO A 273 11.27 -21.25 -6.82
CA PRO A 273 12.70 -21.44 -6.54
C PRO A 273 13.57 -20.19 -6.74
N GLY A 274 13.08 -19.23 -7.50
CA GLY A 274 13.77 -17.96 -7.80
C GLY A 274 13.30 -16.78 -6.94
N TYR A 275 12.34 -16.97 -6.04
CA TYR A 275 11.86 -15.88 -5.18
C TYR A 275 12.93 -15.47 -4.17
N GLN A 276 13.26 -14.18 -4.16
CA GLN A 276 14.25 -13.59 -3.27
C GLN A 276 13.56 -12.66 -2.27
N ASP A 277 13.50 -13.07 -1.00
CA ASP A 277 13.06 -12.15 0.05
C ASP A 277 14.23 -11.33 0.59
N LEU A 278 13.91 -10.18 1.15
CA LEU A 278 14.90 -9.28 1.76
C LEU A 278 15.10 -9.66 3.21
N GLN A 279 16.36 -9.73 3.65
CA GLN A 279 16.69 -10.05 5.03
C GLN A 279 16.27 -8.92 5.97
N ARG A 280 16.57 -7.66 5.62
CA ARG A 280 16.27 -6.48 6.44
C ARG A 280 15.59 -5.40 5.61
N ARG A 281 14.66 -4.67 6.25
CA ARG A 281 13.95 -3.54 5.62
C ARG A 281 13.65 -2.50 6.69
N ILE A 282 14.54 -1.51 6.81
CA ILE A 282 14.52 -0.49 7.87
C ILE A 282 14.53 0.88 7.21
N PRO A 283 13.52 1.75 7.47
CA PRO A 283 13.54 3.13 7.00
C PRO A 283 14.49 3.98 7.85
N ASP A 284 15.08 4.99 7.24
CA ASP A 284 15.44 6.22 7.93
C ASP A 284 14.29 7.21 7.74
N THR A 285 13.73 7.70 8.84
CA THR A 285 12.60 8.65 8.84
C THR A 285 12.99 10.02 9.40
N ALA A 286 14.29 10.31 9.53
CA ALA A 286 14.79 11.57 10.06
C ALA A 286 14.27 12.78 9.27
N LYS A 287 14.13 12.64 7.93
CA LYS A 287 13.59 13.69 7.06
C LYS A 287 12.13 13.99 7.38
N ALA A 288 11.29 12.97 7.54
CA ALA A 288 9.89 13.15 7.92
C ALA A 288 9.76 13.78 9.32
N ALA A 289 10.59 13.38 10.28
CA ALA A 289 10.62 14.01 11.60
C ALA A 289 11.02 15.49 11.53
N ALA A 290 12.04 15.83 10.75
CA ALA A 290 12.57 17.19 10.66
C ALA A 290 11.66 18.16 9.88
N LEU A 291 11.09 17.73 8.77
CA LEU A 291 10.32 18.60 7.88
C LEU A 291 8.81 18.55 8.15
N LEU A 292 8.27 17.39 8.50
CA LEU A 292 6.83 17.20 8.71
C LEU A 292 6.44 17.14 10.20
N ASN A 293 7.42 17.19 11.10
CA ASN A 293 7.21 16.94 12.54
C ASN A 293 6.45 15.63 12.80
N TRP A 294 6.73 14.60 11.99
CA TRP A 294 6.04 13.32 12.03
C TRP A 294 6.99 12.18 12.40
N THR A 295 6.52 11.32 13.30
CA THR A 295 7.13 10.04 13.64
C THR A 295 6.04 9.00 13.86
N ALA A 296 6.31 7.72 13.55
CA ALA A 296 5.39 6.64 13.88
C ALA A 296 5.30 6.49 15.42
N ALA A 297 4.13 6.75 15.98
CA ALA A 297 3.91 6.82 17.43
C ALA A 297 3.33 5.53 18.02
N THR A 298 2.64 4.71 17.21
CA THR A 298 1.96 3.50 17.68
C THR A 298 2.96 2.36 17.85
N THR A 299 3.06 1.81 19.07
CA THR A 299 3.88 0.61 19.30
C THR A 299 3.33 -0.59 18.54
N LEU A 300 4.21 -1.55 18.19
CA LEU A 300 3.75 -2.78 17.52
C LEU A 300 2.64 -3.48 18.29
N ARG A 301 2.85 -3.65 19.62
CA ARG A 301 1.89 -4.31 20.51
C ARG A 301 0.53 -3.62 20.53
N ASP A 302 0.49 -2.30 20.63
CA ASP A 302 -0.76 -1.53 20.63
C ASP A 302 -1.50 -1.63 19.30
N GLY A 303 -0.76 -1.50 18.18
CA GLY A 303 -1.33 -1.65 16.83
C GLY A 303 -1.86 -3.07 16.58
N LEU A 304 -1.16 -4.11 17.04
CA LEU A 304 -1.63 -5.49 16.99
C LEU A 304 -2.90 -5.68 17.82
N ALA A 305 -2.92 -5.20 19.07
CA ALA A 305 -4.10 -5.30 19.94
C ALA A 305 -5.33 -4.63 19.32
N ARG A 306 -5.18 -3.41 18.78
CA ARG A 306 -6.27 -2.69 18.06
C ARG A 306 -6.73 -3.48 16.83
N THR A 307 -5.81 -4.06 16.06
CA THR A 307 -6.12 -4.84 14.86
C THR A 307 -6.88 -6.12 15.22
N ILE A 308 -6.46 -6.83 16.26
CA ILE A 308 -7.12 -8.04 16.77
C ILE A 308 -8.52 -7.72 17.30
N ALA A 309 -8.66 -6.65 18.07
CA ALA A 309 -9.97 -6.21 18.58
C ALA A 309 -10.93 -5.89 17.43
N TRP A 310 -10.45 -5.19 16.41
CA TRP A 310 -11.24 -4.93 15.22
C TRP A 310 -11.63 -6.23 14.49
N ALA A 311 -10.69 -7.15 14.28
CA ALA A 311 -10.93 -8.41 13.58
C ALA A 311 -12.01 -9.26 14.29
N ARG A 312 -11.99 -9.33 15.62
CA ARG A 312 -13.02 -10.03 16.44
C ARG A 312 -14.42 -9.46 16.21
N ASN A 313 -14.53 -8.16 15.97
CA ASN A 313 -15.80 -7.46 15.73
C ASN A 313 -16.22 -7.42 14.26
N ASN A 314 -15.46 -8.09 13.36
CA ASN A 314 -15.73 -8.09 11.91
C ASN A 314 -15.78 -9.52 11.33
N PRO A 315 -16.86 -10.29 11.59
CA PRO A 315 -16.98 -11.68 11.14
C PRO A 315 -16.82 -11.87 9.64
N TRP A 316 -17.24 -10.87 8.84
CA TRP A 316 -17.06 -10.89 7.40
C TRP A 316 -15.58 -10.97 7.00
N TRP A 317 -14.69 -10.31 7.76
CA TRP A 317 -13.26 -10.34 7.50
C TRP A 317 -12.67 -11.71 7.88
N LEU A 318 -13.14 -12.31 8.97
CA LEU A 318 -12.75 -13.66 9.39
C LEU A 318 -13.21 -14.74 8.40
N ALA A 319 -14.26 -14.48 7.63
CA ALA A 319 -14.78 -15.38 6.60
C ALA A 319 -13.97 -15.31 5.27
N LEU A 320 -13.04 -14.36 5.14
CA LEU A 320 -12.20 -14.26 3.94
C LEU A 320 -11.26 -15.48 3.83
N ALA A 321 -10.83 -15.79 2.62
CA ALA A 321 -9.76 -16.76 2.41
C ALA A 321 -8.43 -16.21 2.91
N ASP A 322 -7.66 -17.02 3.62
CA ASP A 322 -6.31 -16.67 4.11
C ASP A 322 -5.19 -17.02 3.10
N SER A 323 -5.57 -17.35 1.89
CA SER A 323 -4.63 -17.63 0.81
C SER A 323 -3.98 -16.32 0.35
N GLY A 324 -2.66 -16.31 0.28
CA GLY A 324 -1.93 -15.23 -0.40
C GLY A 324 -2.15 -15.22 -1.92
N ALA A 325 -2.88 -16.20 -2.45
CA ALA A 325 -3.42 -16.19 -3.80
C ALA A 325 -4.81 -15.53 -3.74
N SER A 326 -4.99 -14.44 -4.46
CA SER A 326 -6.30 -13.88 -4.69
C SER A 326 -7.18 -14.95 -5.34
N ALA A 327 -8.26 -15.35 -4.67
CA ALA A 327 -9.39 -15.81 -5.42
C ALA A 327 -9.89 -14.61 -6.24
N ARG A 328 -9.49 -14.49 -7.49
CA ARG A 328 -10.23 -13.67 -8.43
C ARG A 328 -11.67 -14.19 -8.42
N PRO A 329 -12.69 -13.35 -8.37
CA PRO A 329 -14.01 -13.75 -8.84
C PRO A 329 -13.80 -14.30 -10.25
N ALA A 330 -14.40 -15.47 -10.53
CA ALA A 330 -14.36 -16.07 -11.84
C ALA A 330 -14.70 -15.02 -12.91
N ASP A 331 -13.88 -15.00 -13.93
CA ASP A 331 -13.87 -14.13 -15.11
C ASP A 331 -15.30 -13.92 -15.67
N ASP A 332 -15.91 -12.78 -15.38
CA ASP A 332 -17.07 -12.26 -16.11
C ASP A 332 -16.57 -11.41 -17.28
N ARG A 333 -15.78 -12.02 -18.17
CA ARG A 333 -15.55 -11.46 -19.50
C ARG A 333 -16.67 -11.98 -20.42
N PRO A 334 -17.46 -11.11 -21.05
CA PRO A 334 -18.33 -11.55 -22.14
C PRO A 334 -17.46 -12.11 -23.26
N GLY A 335 -17.82 -13.28 -23.73
CA GLY A 335 -17.08 -14.14 -24.66
C GLY A 335 -16.42 -13.39 -25.81
N GLY A 336 -15.10 -13.44 -25.84
CA GLY A 336 -14.30 -13.14 -27.02
C GLY A 336 -14.25 -14.37 -27.92
N GLU A 337 -14.89 -14.29 -29.07
CA GLU A 337 -14.88 -15.28 -30.14
C GLU A 337 -13.46 -15.76 -30.46
N ARG A 338 -13.27 -17.07 -30.39
CA ARG A 338 -12.12 -17.73 -30.97
C ARG A 338 -12.15 -17.50 -32.48
N ARG A 339 -11.31 -16.64 -33.00
CA ARG A 339 -11.00 -16.69 -34.42
C ARG A 339 -10.06 -17.87 -34.67
N ALA A 340 -10.62 -18.89 -35.33
CA ALA A 340 -9.86 -19.93 -35.97
C ALA A 340 -9.33 -19.38 -37.30
N SER A 341 -8.05 -19.47 -37.54
CA SER A 341 -7.34 -19.81 -38.77
C SER A 341 -5.83 -19.63 -38.56
#